data_f6a2cb7e5d144eba28902c366db555a4
#
_entry.id   f6a2cb7e5d144eba28902c366db555a4
#
_cell.length_a   1.000
_cell.length_b   1.000
_cell.length_c   1.000
_cell.angle_alpha   90.00
_cell.angle_beta   90.00
_cell.angle_gamma   90.00
#
_symmetry.space_group_name_H-M   'P 1'
#
loop_
_entity.id
_entity.type
_entity.pdbx_description
1 polymer ?
#
loop_
_entity_poly.entity_id
_entity_poly.type
_entity_poly.pdbx_seq_one_letter_code
_entity_poly.pdbx_strand_id
1 'polypeptide(L)'
;MTELRKKHWAVKKNIDWMDGMPLTYDEITTFFKHKKLNKMLDNLVSKKYLMLEKPKKIVEKKRVIDENGILGYNICKGKLSFPISNILDPNDISPTLTATDSSKLVVIIDDKYIRKLTNDELKLLCGFPKSYQIPDNVNKYDLFGNMVCPPIIEEILKCIFRN
;
A
#
# COMPACT_ATOMS: atom_id res chain seq x y z
N MET A 1 3.03 12.01 8.92
CA MET A 1 3.69 10.79 8.41
C MET A 1 3.80 9.84 9.59
N THR A 2 3.19 8.65 9.52
CA THR A 2 3.25 7.68 10.61
C THR A 2 4.67 7.16 10.81
N GLU A 3 5.04 6.71 12.02
CA GLU A 3 6.36 6.15 12.30
C GLU A 3 6.68 4.98 11.37
N LEU A 4 5.68 4.17 11.06
CA LEU A 4 5.77 3.09 10.09
C LEU A 4 6.21 3.60 8.70
N ARG A 5 5.63 4.70 8.23
CA ARG A 5 6.01 5.35 6.97
C ARG A 5 7.41 5.93 7.02
N LYS A 6 7.82 6.48 8.17
CA LYS A 6 9.20 6.95 8.39
C LYS A 6 10.20 5.80 8.31
N LYS A 7 9.90 4.66 8.95
CA LYS A 7 10.71 3.45 8.90
C LYS A 7 10.91 2.98 7.45
N HIS A 8 9.85 2.97 6.65
CA HIS A 8 9.92 2.63 5.22
C HIS A 8 10.60 3.70 4.35
N TRP A 9 10.47 4.98 4.70
CA TRP A 9 11.08 6.09 3.95
C TRP A 9 12.59 6.25 4.20
N ALA A 10 13.05 5.99 5.41
CA ALA A 10 14.48 6.06 5.75
C ALA A 10 15.31 5.09 4.89
N VAL A 11 14.70 4.00 4.45
CA VAL A 11 15.32 2.96 3.60
C VAL A 11 15.46 3.40 2.14
N LYS A 12 14.62 4.30 1.67
CA LYS A 12 14.54 4.66 0.24
C LYS A 12 15.80 5.32 -0.31
N LYS A 13 16.68 5.81 0.55
CA LYS A 13 17.84 6.62 0.13
C LYS A 13 19.12 5.86 -0.22
N ASN A 14 19.32 4.59 0.18
CA ASN A 14 20.62 3.95 -0.05
C ASN A 14 20.62 2.41 -0.19
N ILE A 15 19.49 1.72 -0.32
CA ILE A 15 19.49 0.27 -0.13
C ILE A 15 18.45 -0.41 -1.02
N ASP A 16 18.75 -1.63 -1.48
CA ASP A 16 17.78 -2.55 -2.08
C ASP A 16 16.47 -2.48 -1.30
N TRP A 17 15.43 -2.12 -1.99
CA TRP A 17 14.13 -1.76 -1.46
C TRP A 17 13.64 -2.84 -0.48
N MET A 18 13.35 -2.45 0.77
CA MET A 18 12.77 -3.27 1.81
C MET A 18 13.63 -4.43 2.37
N ASP A 19 14.84 -4.69 1.85
CA ASP A 19 15.69 -5.74 2.37
C ASP A 19 16.05 -5.51 3.84
N GLY A 20 15.70 -6.47 4.70
CA GLY A 20 15.98 -6.42 6.14
C GLY A 20 15.14 -5.44 6.94
N MET A 21 13.96 -5.05 6.44
CA MET A 21 13.00 -4.21 7.16
C MET A 21 11.61 -4.84 7.21
N PRO A 22 11.49 -6.01 7.82
CA PRO A 22 10.20 -6.66 8.00
C PRO A 22 9.30 -5.85 8.92
N LEU A 23 7.99 -6.03 8.78
CA LEU A 23 6.98 -5.56 9.72
C LEU A 23 6.56 -6.70 10.62
N THR A 24 6.55 -6.44 11.91
CA THR A 24 6.01 -7.39 12.89
C THR A 24 4.49 -7.50 12.71
N TYR A 25 3.91 -8.57 13.26
CA TYR A 25 2.46 -8.73 13.27
C TYR A 25 1.76 -7.52 13.89
N ASP A 26 2.24 -7.04 15.04
CA ASP A 26 1.66 -5.90 15.75
C ASP A 26 1.73 -4.61 14.91
N GLU A 27 2.84 -4.37 14.21
CA GLU A 27 2.95 -3.24 13.29
C GLU A 27 1.93 -3.34 12.14
N ILE A 28 1.68 -4.52 11.59
CA ILE A 28 0.68 -4.73 10.53
C ILE A 28 -0.73 -4.46 11.06
N THR A 29 -1.05 -4.85 12.29
CA THR A 29 -2.38 -4.61 12.88
C THR A 29 -2.71 -3.13 13.03
N THR A 30 -1.72 -2.25 13.03
CA THR A 30 -1.96 -0.79 13.13
C THR A 30 -2.62 -0.19 11.90
N PHE A 31 -2.46 -0.80 10.73
CA PHE A 31 -3.00 -0.28 9.46
C PHE A 31 -3.85 -1.30 8.69
N PHE A 32 -3.90 -2.56 9.14
CA PHE A 32 -4.68 -3.60 8.49
C PHE A 32 -5.49 -4.38 9.53
N LYS A 33 -6.81 -4.13 9.55
CA LYS A 33 -7.73 -4.70 10.54
C LYS A 33 -8.55 -5.83 9.93
N HIS A 34 -7.96 -6.99 9.77
CA HIS A 34 -8.63 -8.15 9.21
C HIS A 34 -8.92 -9.21 10.28
N LYS A 35 -10.17 -9.72 10.35
CA LYS A 35 -10.59 -10.70 11.37
C LYS A 35 -9.75 -11.98 11.40
N LYS A 36 -9.16 -12.36 10.28
CA LYS A 36 -8.34 -13.57 10.10
C LYS A 36 -6.92 -13.22 9.65
N LEU A 37 -6.35 -12.12 10.16
CA LEU A 37 -5.07 -11.58 9.70
C LEU A 37 -3.96 -12.64 9.71
N ASN A 38 -3.81 -13.41 10.79
CA ASN A 38 -2.79 -14.48 10.87
C ASN A 38 -2.90 -15.45 9.70
N LYS A 39 -4.09 -16.02 9.48
CA LYS A 39 -4.32 -16.97 8.40
C LYS A 39 -4.05 -16.37 7.02
N MET A 40 -4.41 -15.11 6.84
CA MET A 40 -4.16 -14.38 5.60
C MET A 40 -2.65 -14.20 5.39
N LEU A 41 -1.91 -13.76 6.39
CA LEU A 41 -0.46 -13.60 6.30
C LEU A 41 0.24 -14.94 6.03
N ASP A 42 -0.17 -16.02 6.68
CA ASP A 42 0.35 -17.37 6.44
C ASP A 42 0.09 -17.82 5.00
N ASN A 43 -1.10 -17.55 4.47
CA ASN A 43 -1.42 -17.83 3.08
C ASN A 43 -0.51 -17.03 2.11
N LEU A 44 -0.26 -15.76 2.40
CA LEU A 44 0.61 -14.93 1.57
C LEU A 44 2.08 -15.38 1.64
N VAL A 45 2.53 -15.88 2.78
CA VAL A 45 3.86 -16.49 2.91
C VAL A 45 3.92 -17.79 2.11
N SER A 46 2.93 -18.68 2.22
CA SER A 46 2.88 -19.94 1.47
C SER A 46 2.86 -19.72 -0.05
N LYS A 47 2.25 -18.64 -0.52
CA LYS A 47 2.21 -18.22 -1.94
C LYS A 47 3.43 -17.41 -2.37
N LYS A 48 4.39 -17.19 -1.48
CA LYS A 48 5.62 -16.43 -1.73
C LYS A 48 5.38 -14.96 -2.15
N TYR A 49 4.30 -14.37 -1.69
CA TYR A 49 4.13 -12.91 -1.74
C TYR A 49 4.88 -12.25 -0.59
N LEU A 50 4.81 -12.85 0.59
CA LEU A 50 5.54 -12.45 1.77
C LEU A 50 6.55 -13.51 2.18
N MET A 51 7.54 -13.10 2.96
CA MET A 51 8.50 -13.97 3.62
C MET A 51 8.67 -13.51 5.08
N LEU A 52 9.03 -14.45 5.94
CA LEU A 52 9.42 -14.15 7.31
C LEU A 52 10.93 -13.94 7.36
N GLU A 53 11.37 -12.83 7.92
CA GLU A 53 12.78 -12.55 8.13
C GLU A 53 13.03 -11.75 9.42
N LYS A 54 14.26 -11.80 9.91
CA LYS A 54 14.73 -10.93 10.97
C LYS A 54 15.13 -9.57 10.40
N PRO A 55 14.95 -8.47 11.15
CA PRO A 55 15.42 -7.16 10.72
C PRO A 55 16.94 -7.15 10.56
N LYS A 56 17.44 -6.27 9.69
CA LYS A 56 18.86 -5.99 9.56
C LYS A 56 19.21 -4.65 10.19
N LYS A 57 20.36 -4.59 10.86
CA LYS A 57 20.97 -3.36 11.39
C LYS A 57 22.23 -3.00 10.63
N ILE A 58 22.62 -1.74 10.68
CA ILE A 58 23.86 -1.27 10.06
C ILE A 58 24.98 -1.33 11.08
N VAL A 59 26.02 -2.12 10.77
CA VAL A 59 27.26 -2.20 11.54
C VAL A 59 28.39 -1.92 10.57
N GLU A 60 29.25 -0.93 10.85
CA GLU A 60 30.40 -0.55 9.99
C GLU A 60 30.03 -0.38 8.52
N LYS A 61 28.94 0.33 8.23
CA LYS A 61 28.38 0.54 6.87
C LYS A 61 27.91 -0.74 6.16
N LYS A 62 27.90 -1.90 6.82
CA LYS A 62 27.36 -3.16 6.29
C LYS A 62 26.05 -3.49 6.98
N ARG A 63 25.19 -4.19 6.25
CA ARG A 63 23.95 -4.72 6.81
C ARG A 63 24.18 -6.08 7.39
N VAL A 64 23.83 -6.24 8.65
CA VAL A 64 23.97 -7.49 9.39
C VAL A 64 22.61 -7.85 9.97
N ILE A 65 22.26 -9.12 10.00
CA ILE A 65 21.03 -9.59 10.64
C ILE A 65 21.07 -9.22 12.10
N ASP A 66 20.00 -8.63 12.59
CA ASP A 66 19.83 -8.39 14.02
C ASP A 66 19.27 -9.63 14.68
N GLU A 67 20.14 -10.42 15.31
CA GLU A 67 19.75 -11.68 15.94
C GLU A 67 18.74 -11.50 17.08
N ASN A 68 18.73 -10.34 17.73
CA ASN A 68 17.78 -9.98 18.76
C ASN A 68 16.51 -9.32 18.22
N GLY A 69 16.44 -9.10 16.90
CA GLY A 69 15.29 -8.50 16.26
C GLY A 69 14.11 -9.47 16.16
N ILE A 70 12.91 -8.91 16.28
CA ILE A 70 11.66 -9.68 16.19
C ILE A 70 11.44 -10.10 14.73
N LEU A 71 11.10 -11.37 14.53
CA LEU A 71 10.74 -11.90 13.22
C LEU A 71 9.49 -11.17 12.69
N GLY A 72 9.55 -10.75 11.46
CA GLY A 72 8.46 -10.02 10.81
C GLY A 72 8.26 -10.43 9.37
N TYR A 73 7.20 -9.89 8.77
CA TYR A 73 6.81 -10.15 7.39
C TYR A 73 7.46 -9.11 6.47
N ASN A 74 8.04 -9.57 5.39
CA ASN A 74 8.55 -8.72 4.32
C ASN A 74 8.10 -9.24 2.96
N ILE A 75 8.23 -8.42 1.95
CA ILE A 75 7.87 -8.74 0.59
C ILE A 75 8.93 -9.63 -0.05
N CYS A 76 8.50 -10.71 -0.70
CA CYS A 76 9.40 -11.52 -1.51
C CYS A 76 9.92 -10.70 -2.69
N LYS A 77 11.25 -10.67 -2.85
CA LYS A 77 11.92 -9.96 -3.94
C LYS A 77 11.38 -10.42 -5.30
N GLY A 78 11.06 -9.46 -6.15
CA GLY A 78 10.54 -9.71 -7.50
C GLY A 78 9.03 -10.04 -7.59
N LYS A 79 8.32 -10.18 -6.48
CA LYS A 79 6.86 -10.40 -6.48
C LYS A 79 6.05 -9.11 -6.42
N LEU A 80 6.41 -8.23 -5.50
CA LEU A 80 5.77 -6.96 -5.29
C LEU A 80 6.84 -5.87 -5.28
N SER A 81 6.59 -4.75 -5.92
CA SER A 81 7.52 -3.61 -5.97
C SER A 81 7.15 -2.48 -4.99
N PHE A 82 6.43 -2.81 -3.91
CA PHE A 82 5.90 -1.83 -2.97
C PHE A 82 5.88 -2.40 -1.54
N PRO A 83 5.87 -1.55 -0.51
CA PRO A 83 5.81 -1.97 0.89
C PRO A 83 4.49 -2.64 1.26
N ILE A 84 4.50 -3.47 2.30
CA ILE A 84 3.28 -4.12 2.84
C ILE A 84 2.19 -3.08 3.15
N SER A 85 2.57 -1.88 3.58
CA SER A 85 1.63 -0.78 3.87
C SER A 85 0.84 -0.27 2.65
N ASN A 86 1.16 -0.73 1.44
CA ASN A 86 0.38 -0.46 0.23
C ASN A 86 -0.72 -1.51 -0.03
N ILE A 87 -0.79 -2.53 0.80
CA ILE A 87 -1.92 -3.47 0.80
C ILE A 87 -3.09 -2.78 1.49
N LEU A 88 -4.15 -2.53 0.74
CA LEU A 88 -5.33 -1.85 1.26
C LEU A 88 -6.20 -2.80 2.06
N ASP A 89 -6.66 -2.33 3.22
CA ASP A 89 -7.78 -2.94 3.91
C ASP A 89 -9.07 -2.40 3.28
N PRO A 90 -9.92 -3.25 2.68
CA PRO A 90 -11.17 -2.79 2.09
C PRO A 90 -12.18 -2.23 3.10
N ASN A 91 -11.94 -2.39 4.39
CA ASN A 91 -12.77 -1.87 5.48
C ASN A 91 -12.22 -0.58 6.11
N ASP A 92 -11.13 -0.05 5.61
CA ASP A 92 -10.50 1.16 6.13
C ASP A 92 -10.38 2.25 5.04
N ILE A 93 -9.98 3.45 5.45
CA ILE A 93 -9.82 4.60 4.57
C ILE A 93 -8.63 4.36 3.64
N SER A 94 -8.84 4.56 2.34
CA SER A 94 -7.77 4.53 1.35
C SER A 94 -6.73 5.63 1.62
N PRO A 95 -5.43 5.34 1.46
CA PRO A 95 -4.43 6.39 1.46
C PRO A 95 -4.64 7.36 0.29
N THR A 96 -4.06 8.55 0.40
CA THR A 96 -4.09 9.54 -0.68
C THR A 96 -3.55 8.94 -1.98
N LEU A 97 -4.32 9.04 -3.04
CA LEU A 97 -3.89 8.65 -4.38
C LEU A 97 -2.94 9.71 -4.93
N THR A 98 -1.74 9.31 -5.29
CA THR A 98 -0.77 10.15 -5.99
C THR A 98 -0.44 9.53 -7.35
N ALA A 99 -0.01 10.31 -8.31
CA ALA A 99 0.35 9.82 -9.65
C ALA A 99 1.39 8.69 -9.60
N THR A 100 2.35 8.78 -8.68
CA THR A 100 3.43 7.79 -8.53
C THR A 100 3.04 6.56 -7.73
N ASP A 101 2.06 6.66 -6.83
CA ASP A 101 1.75 5.59 -5.88
C ASP A 101 0.44 4.85 -6.19
N SER A 102 -0.46 5.45 -6.98
CA SER A 102 -1.73 4.80 -7.40
C SER A 102 -1.51 3.44 -8.06
N SER A 103 -0.43 3.31 -8.84
CA SER A 103 -0.05 2.04 -9.50
C SER A 103 0.49 0.98 -8.55
N LYS A 104 0.76 1.32 -7.29
CA LYS A 104 1.37 0.44 -6.28
C LYS A 104 0.35 -0.05 -5.25
N LEU A 105 -0.86 0.49 -5.26
CA LEU A 105 -1.92 0.05 -4.37
C LEU A 105 -2.46 -1.31 -4.77
N VAL A 106 -2.64 -2.17 -3.79
CA VAL A 106 -3.07 -3.55 -4.00
C VAL A 106 -4.11 -3.96 -2.99
N VAL A 107 -4.88 -4.97 -3.35
CA VAL A 107 -5.87 -5.63 -2.49
C VAL A 107 -5.61 -7.12 -2.43
N ILE A 108 -6.04 -7.73 -1.35
CA ILE A 108 -6.01 -9.19 -1.17
C ILE A 108 -7.35 -9.76 -1.58
N ILE A 109 -7.31 -10.79 -2.40
CA ILE A 109 -8.49 -11.52 -2.87
C ILE A 109 -8.52 -12.91 -2.22
N ASP A 110 -9.66 -13.26 -1.63
CA ASP A 110 -9.91 -14.57 -1.01
C ASP A 110 -8.85 -14.98 0.03
N ASP A 111 -8.27 -14.03 0.75
CA ASP A 111 -7.18 -14.23 1.72
C ASP A 111 -5.94 -14.94 1.12
N LYS A 112 -5.76 -14.94 -0.20
CA LYS A 112 -4.73 -15.78 -0.85
C LYS A 112 -3.91 -15.08 -1.93
N TYR A 113 -4.48 -14.13 -2.64
CA TYR A 113 -3.84 -13.52 -3.80
C TYR A 113 -3.78 -12.00 -3.63
N ILE A 114 -2.70 -11.42 -4.11
CA ILE A 114 -2.54 -9.96 -4.17
C ILE A 114 -2.66 -9.52 -5.62
N ARG A 115 -3.48 -8.50 -5.88
CA ARG A 115 -3.54 -7.83 -7.17
C ARG A 115 -3.58 -6.31 -7.02
N LYS A 116 -3.21 -5.61 -8.05
CA LYS A 116 -3.39 -4.15 -8.14
C LYS A 116 -4.88 -3.81 -8.20
N LEU A 117 -5.20 -2.57 -7.83
CA LEU A 117 -6.52 -2.02 -8.05
C LEU A 117 -6.83 -1.95 -9.56
N THR A 118 -8.04 -2.28 -9.91
CA THR A 118 -8.55 -2.10 -11.26
C THR A 118 -8.84 -0.61 -11.53
N ASN A 119 -8.95 -0.23 -12.79
CA ASN A 119 -9.31 1.14 -13.16
C ASN A 119 -10.68 1.53 -12.62
N ASP A 120 -11.64 0.61 -12.57
CA ASP A 120 -12.96 0.87 -12.03
C ASP A 120 -12.93 1.07 -10.52
N GLU A 121 -12.11 0.32 -9.80
CA GLU A 121 -11.90 0.53 -8.36
C GLU A 121 -11.23 1.88 -8.07
N LEU A 122 -10.20 2.26 -8.83
CA LEU A 122 -9.58 3.58 -8.71
C LEU A 122 -10.57 4.70 -9.01
N LYS A 123 -11.38 4.56 -10.06
CA LYS A 123 -12.44 5.49 -10.43
C LYS A 123 -13.45 5.68 -9.29
N LEU A 124 -13.92 4.58 -8.69
CA LEU A 124 -14.86 4.63 -7.58
C LEU A 124 -14.24 5.23 -6.31
N LEU A 125 -12.99 4.90 -5.99
CA LEU A 125 -12.26 5.51 -4.87
C LEU A 125 -12.14 7.03 -5.01
N CYS A 126 -12.05 7.54 -6.23
CA CYS A 126 -12.00 8.96 -6.53
C CYS A 126 -13.39 9.62 -6.56
N GLY A 127 -14.46 8.86 -6.39
CA GLY A 127 -15.83 9.37 -6.39
C GLY A 127 -16.43 9.60 -7.76
N PHE A 128 -15.84 9.05 -8.84
CA PHE A 128 -16.46 9.10 -10.16
C PHE A 128 -17.62 8.13 -10.29
N PRO A 129 -18.66 8.48 -11.04
CA PRO A 129 -19.74 7.54 -11.34
C PRO A 129 -19.23 6.37 -12.21
N LYS A 130 -19.86 5.21 -12.08
CA LYS A 130 -19.50 4.01 -12.86
C LYS A 130 -19.55 4.26 -14.37
N SER A 131 -20.46 5.12 -14.82
CA SER A 131 -20.63 5.50 -16.22
C SER A 131 -19.52 6.37 -16.79
N TYR A 132 -18.67 6.97 -15.94
CA TYR A 132 -17.57 7.81 -16.40
C TYR A 132 -16.56 6.99 -17.20
N GLN A 133 -16.32 7.41 -18.44
CA GLN A 133 -15.37 6.73 -19.31
C GLN A 133 -14.03 7.47 -19.32
N ILE A 134 -12.97 6.69 -19.13
CA ILE A 134 -11.60 7.20 -19.19
C ILE A 134 -11.06 6.91 -20.59
N PRO A 135 -10.51 7.90 -21.29
CA PRO A 135 -9.90 7.67 -22.59
C PRO A 135 -8.77 6.62 -22.53
N ASP A 136 -8.66 5.78 -23.55
CA ASP A 136 -7.68 4.68 -23.57
C ASP A 136 -6.24 5.15 -23.74
N ASN A 137 -6.04 6.34 -24.32
CA ASN A 137 -4.72 6.92 -24.58
C ASN A 137 -4.12 7.67 -23.38
N VAL A 138 -4.73 7.61 -22.20
CA VAL A 138 -4.26 8.32 -21.00
C VAL A 138 -3.64 7.33 -20.01
N ASN A 139 -2.55 7.74 -19.36
CA ASN A 139 -2.05 7.01 -18.20
C ASN A 139 -3.03 7.18 -17.04
N LYS A 140 -3.81 6.13 -16.78
CA LYS A 140 -4.90 6.15 -15.81
C LYS A 140 -4.41 6.42 -14.38
N TYR A 141 -3.20 5.98 -14.03
CA TYR A 141 -2.62 6.23 -12.71
C TYR A 141 -2.24 7.71 -12.52
N ASP A 142 -1.67 8.34 -13.54
CA ASP A 142 -1.34 9.76 -13.52
C ASP A 142 -2.62 10.60 -13.45
N LEU A 143 -3.65 10.19 -14.19
CA LEU A 143 -4.95 10.84 -14.16
C LEU A 143 -5.53 10.83 -12.73
N PHE A 144 -5.67 9.66 -12.13
CA PHE A 144 -6.24 9.53 -10.78
C PHE A 144 -5.39 10.18 -9.69
N GLY A 145 -4.09 10.23 -9.85
CA GLY A 145 -3.19 10.84 -8.87
C GLY A 145 -3.10 12.37 -8.93
N ASN A 146 -3.50 12.98 -10.04
CA ASN A 146 -3.45 14.44 -10.25
C ASN A 146 -4.82 15.12 -10.27
N MET A 147 -5.90 14.36 -10.11
CA MET A 147 -7.24 14.89 -10.15
C MET A 147 -7.74 15.41 -8.80
N VAL A 148 -8.79 16.19 -8.83
CA VAL A 148 -9.58 16.54 -7.65
C VAL A 148 -10.82 15.66 -7.63
N CYS A 149 -11.18 15.12 -6.46
CA CYS A 149 -12.35 14.26 -6.30
C CYS A 149 -13.65 15.02 -6.59
N PRO A 150 -14.49 14.58 -7.55
CA PRO A 150 -15.72 15.27 -7.93
C PRO A 150 -16.65 15.59 -6.76
N PRO A 151 -16.91 14.69 -5.79
CA PRO A 151 -17.75 15.00 -4.63
C PRO A 151 -17.26 16.20 -3.81
N ILE A 152 -15.94 16.41 -3.70
CA ILE A 152 -15.37 17.55 -2.98
C ILE A 152 -15.69 18.85 -3.72
N ILE A 153 -15.53 18.85 -5.03
CA ILE A 153 -15.86 20.02 -5.87
C ILE A 153 -17.35 20.33 -5.80
N GLU A 154 -18.21 19.31 -5.86
CA GLU A 154 -19.66 19.49 -5.72
C GLU A 154 -20.02 20.15 -4.39
N GLU A 155 -19.44 19.73 -3.28
CA GLU A 155 -19.71 20.35 -1.97
C GLU A 155 -19.18 21.79 -1.89
N ILE A 156 -18.02 22.08 -2.44
CA ILE A 156 -17.49 23.44 -2.52
C ILE A 156 -18.44 24.34 -3.34
N LEU A 157 -18.87 23.88 -4.51
CA LEU A 157 -19.79 24.63 -5.36
C LEU A 157 -21.13 24.86 -4.67
N LYS A 158 -21.67 23.87 -3.97
CA LYS A 158 -22.89 24.05 -3.15
C LYS A 158 -22.70 25.11 -2.08
N CYS A 159 -21.53 25.20 -1.44
CA CYS A 159 -21.25 26.25 -0.46
C CYS A 159 -21.16 27.66 -1.09
N ILE A 160 -20.56 27.76 -2.29
CA ILE A 160 -20.38 29.04 -2.97
C ILE A 160 -21.71 29.55 -3.55
N PHE A 161 -22.52 28.67 -4.12
CA PHE A 161 -23.75 29.02 -4.82
C PHE A 161 -25.04 28.79 -4.01
N ARG A 162 -24.91 28.47 -2.70
CA ARG A 162 -26.04 28.53 -1.79
C ARG A 162 -26.35 30.00 -1.48
N ASN A 163 -27.27 30.59 -2.24
CA ASN A 163 -28.03 31.76 -1.90
C ASN A 163 -29.44 31.34 -1.50
#